data_1d9d34b2467ebedce7eeb74a964562c4
#
_entry.id   1d9d34b2467ebedce7eeb74a964562c4
#
_cell.length_a   1.000
_cell.length_b   1.000
_cell.length_c   1.000
_cell.angle_alpha   90.00
_cell.angle_beta   90.00
_cell.angle_gamma   90.00
#
_symmetry.space_group_name_H-M   'P 1'
#
loop_
_entity.id
_entity.type
_entity.pdbx_description
1 polymer ?
#
loop_
_entity_poly.entity_id
_entity_poly.type
_entity_poly.pdbx_seq_one_letter_code
_entity_poly.pdbx_strand_id
1 'polypeptide(L)'
;MNYVEIAVGSPNNRGNLVLRSELGHYLPKDGSPLYRSVYLYGDDAKEYANSHRTLKGYHGKRGIDNILIDIDRKDNSDEYTLKQLRNTLLHLNTLEVLDESIQCYFSGTGYHIVITNKVFNFQASDSLPYQVKQTMSNLFEDIDSSIYMRSGIYRVSHTKNQKTNLYKIPLTLKEALNYTYQQIHDMAKDPRFEYPYVLLDGDNELEGYICLDVPRIRQQSKVSEPTKIVPCVQTMLRNGPIQGSRHNTLLRIASYLKRNGVPS
;
A
#
# COMPACT_ATOMS: atom_id res chain seq x y z
N MET A 1 -14.85 -11.23 3.52
CA MET A 1 -13.40 -11.36 3.25
C MET A 1 -12.66 -11.37 4.57
N ASN A 2 -12.01 -12.47 4.93
CA ASN A 2 -11.51 -12.69 6.29
C ASN A 2 -10.00 -12.88 6.35
N TYR A 3 -9.31 -12.96 5.21
CA TYR A 3 -7.88 -13.25 5.16
C TYR A 3 -7.07 -12.00 4.88
N VAL A 4 -5.86 -11.97 5.45
CA VAL A 4 -4.80 -11.02 5.11
C VAL A 4 -3.58 -11.81 4.65
N GLU A 5 -2.84 -11.29 3.67
CA GLU A 5 -1.52 -11.82 3.35
C GLU A 5 -0.53 -11.30 4.39
N ILE A 6 0.29 -12.18 4.93
CA ILE A 6 1.38 -11.80 5.83
C ILE A 6 2.74 -12.11 5.22
N ALA A 7 3.75 -11.33 5.65
CA ALA A 7 5.15 -11.57 5.36
C ALA A 7 5.97 -11.42 6.66
N VAL A 8 6.62 -12.49 7.09
CA VAL A 8 7.38 -12.54 8.35
C VAL A 8 8.86 -12.32 8.07
N GLY A 9 9.49 -11.44 8.84
CA GLY A 9 10.92 -11.12 8.77
C GLY A 9 11.32 -10.26 7.58
N SER A 10 10.72 -10.45 6.41
CA SER A 10 11.02 -9.70 5.19
C SER A 10 9.77 -9.48 4.35
N PRO A 11 9.61 -8.31 3.68
CA PRO A 11 8.50 -8.06 2.78
C PRO A 11 8.48 -9.00 1.55
N ASN A 12 9.53 -9.78 1.33
CA ASN A 12 9.61 -10.76 0.24
C ASN A 12 9.06 -12.15 0.63
N ASN A 13 8.87 -12.45 1.92
CA ASN A 13 8.35 -13.73 2.41
C ASN A 13 6.81 -13.78 2.32
N ARG A 14 6.29 -13.72 1.12
CA ARG A 14 4.88 -13.54 0.78
C ARG A 14 4.17 -14.84 0.43
N GLY A 15 2.85 -14.74 0.18
CA GLY A 15 2.01 -15.85 -0.27
C GLY A 15 1.31 -16.61 0.86
N ASN A 16 1.47 -16.16 2.11
CA ASN A 16 0.84 -16.77 3.27
C ASN A 16 -0.41 -15.99 3.68
N LEU A 17 -1.60 -16.56 3.48
CA LEU A 17 -2.88 -15.99 3.90
C LEU A 17 -3.31 -16.60 5.23
N VAL A 18 -3.57 -15.71 6.18
CA VAL A 18 -4.04 -16.06 7.53
C VAL A 18 -5.36 -15.37 7.82
N LEU A 19 -6.14 -15.89 8.76
CA LEU A 19 -7.34 -15.19 9.22
C LEU A 19 -6.93 -13.85 9.86
N ARG A 20 -7.65 -12.79 9.51
CA ARG A 20 -7.40 -11.45 10.07
C ARG A 20 -7.48 -11.46 11.61
N SER A 21 -8.43 -12.21 12.17
CA SER A 21 -8.61 -12.35 13.62
C SER A 21 -7.42 -13.01 14.31
N GLU A 22 -6.60 -13.76 13.58
CA GLU A 22 -5.45 -14.50 14.12
C GLU A 22 -4.13 -13.75 13.92
N LEU A 23 -4.15 -12.56 13.30
CA LEU A 23 -2.93 -11.80 12.98
C LEU A 23 -2.03 -11.59 14.20
N GLY A 24 -2.60 -11.38 15.38
CA GLY A 24 -1.87 -11.23 16.64
C GLY A 24 -1.00 -12.44 17.03
N HIS A 25 -1.39 -13.66 16.64
CA HIS A 25 -0.63 -14.87 16.91
C HIS A 25 0.69 -14.94 16.11
N TYR A 26 0.79 -14.17 15.04
CA TYR A 26 1.97 -14.12 14.18
C TYR A 26 2.97 -13.02 14.58
N LEU A 27 2.67 -12.22 15.61
CA LEU A 27 3.61 -11.20 16.09
C LEU A 27 4.88 -11.88 16.63
N PRO A 28 6.07 -11.57 16.03
CA PRO A 28 7.31 -12.15 16.48
C PRO A 28 7.67 -11.66 17.89
N LYS A 29 8.01 -12.59 18.80
CA LYS A 29 8.37 -12.28 20.20
C LYS A 29 9.67 -11.44 20.31
N ASP A 30 10.56 -11.56 19.34
CA ASP A 30 11.82 -10.80 19.26
C ASP A 30 11.66 -9.41 18.62
N GLY A 31 10.42 -9.06 18.23
CA GLY A 31 10.12 -7.82 17.54
C GLY A 31 10.52 -7.80 16.06
N SER A 32 10.91 -8.93 15.46
CA SER A 32 11.19 -9.01 14.03
C SER A 32 10.05 -8.44 13.19
N PRO A 33 10.33 -7.91 11.99
CA PRO A 33 9.29 -7.32 11.16
C PRO A 33 8.20 -8.32 10.79
N LEU A 34 6.94 -7.88 10.93
CA LEU A 34 5.76 -8.54 10.38
C LEU A 34 5.04 -7.55 9.48
N TYR A 35 4.71 -7.97 8.28
CA TYR A 35 3.93 -7.18 7.33
C TYR A 35 2.58 -7.83 7.11
N ARG A 36 1.57 -7.00 6.81
CA ARG A 36 0.26 -7.47 6.34
C ARG A 36 -0.13 -6.75 5.05
N SER A 37 -0.99 -7.39 4.27
CA SER A 37 -1.60 -6.75 3.10
C SER A 37 -2.50 -5.57 3.49
N VAL A 38 -2.56 -4.56 2.62
CA VAL A 38 -3.54 -3.48 2.68
C VAL A 38 -4.95 -4.04 2.47
N TYR A 39 -5.07 -5.04 1.60
CA TYR A 39 -6.35 -5.61 1.21
C TYR A 39 -6.68 -6.89 1.98
N LEU A 40 -7.98 -7.13 2.10
CA LEU A 40 -8.57 -8.38 2.58
C LEU A 40 -8.90 -9.29 1.40
N TYR A 41 -8.85 -10.58 1.64
CA TYR A 41 -9.06 -11.63 0.66
C TYR A 41 -10.18 -12.60 1.07
N GLY A 42 -10.84 -13.21 0.09
CA GLY A 42 -11.82 -14.28 0.26
C GLY A 42 -11.19 -15.68 0.20
N ASP A 43 -12.06 -16.69 0.26
CA ASP A 43 -11.65 -18.11 0.17
C ASP A 43 -11.04 -18.45 -1.19
N ASP A 44 -11.55 -17.85 -2.26
CA ASP A 44 -11.02 -17.96 -3.63
C ASP A 44 -9.54 -17.55 -3.72
N ALA A 45 -9.15 -16.48 -3.04
CA ALA A 45 -7.76 -16.06 -2.96
C ALA A 45 -6.91 -17.02 -2.11
N LYS A 46 -7.50 -17.59 -1.05
CA LYS A 46 -6.84 -18.61 -0.20
C LYS A 46 -6.55 -19.88 -1.01
N GLU A 47 -7.51 -20.35 -1.78
CA GLU A 47 -7.33 -21.49 -2.68
C GLU A 47 -6.27 -21.23 -3.75
N TYR A 48 -6.32 -20.02 -4.36
CA TYR A 48 -5.30 -19.58 -5.31
C TYR A 48 -3.90 -19.59 -4.70
N ALA A 49 -3.74 -18.99 -3.51
CA ALA A 49 -2.44 -18.92 -2.83
C ALA A 49 -1.92 -20.31 -2.44
N ASN A 50 -2.78 -21.23 -2.00
CA ASN A 50 -2.42 -22.60 -1.68
C ASN A 50 -1.90 -23.36 -2.90
N SER A 51 -2.55 -23.16 -4.06
CA SER A 51 -2.19 -23.83 -5.32
C SER A 51 -0.91 -23.26 -5.95
N HIS A 52 -0.70 -21.95 -5.87
CA HIS A 52 0.39 -21.25 -6.56
C HIS A 52 1.52 -20.80 -5.62
N ARG A 53 1.35 -20.95 -4.29
CA ARG A 53 2.27 -20.47 -3.24
C ARG A 53 2.57 -18.96 -3.33
N THR A 54 1.66 -18.19 -3.93
CA THR A 54 1.78 -16.74 -4.12
C THR A 54 0.43 -16.15 -4.50
N LEU A 55 0.25 -14.84 -4.22
CA LEU A 55 -0.86 -14.04 -4.76
C LEU A 55 -0.50 -13.30 -6.06
N LYS A 56 0.72 -13.49 -6.58
CA LYS A 56 1.11 -12.91 -7.86
C LYS A 56 0.23 -13.50 -8.98
N GLY A 57 -0.42 -12.61 -9.73
CA GLY A 57 -1.37 -13.03 -10.78
C GLY A 57 -2.81 -13.24 -10.30
N TYR A 58 -3.10 -13.15 -9.01
CA TYR A 58 -4.47 -13.15 -8.54
C TYR A 58 -5.19 -11.85 -8.93
N HIS A 59 -6.33 -11.98 -9.64
CA HIS A 59 -7.13 -10.86 -10.15
C HIS A 59 -8.54 -10.78 -9.55
N GLY A 60 -8.86 -11.64 -8.58
CA GLY A 60 -10.17 -11.67 -7.94
C GLY A 60 -10.46 -10.48 -7.02
N LYS A 61 -11.61 -10.53 -6.37
CA LYS A 61 -12.11 -9.49 -5.48
C LYS A 61 -11.20 -9.28 -4.28
N ARG A 62 -11.09 -8.03 -3.85
CA ARG A 62 -10.44 -7.60 -2.62
C ARG A 62 -11.39 -6.76 -1.80
N GLY A 63 -11.27 -6.85 -0.48
CA GLY A 63 -11.89 -5.92 0.45
C GLY A 63 -10.84 -5.04 1.08
N ILE A 64 -11.27 -4.11 1.92
CA ILE A 64 -10.39 -3.28 2.74
C ILE A 64 -11.08 -3.01 4.08
N ASP A 65 -10.33 -3.10 5.16
CA ASP A 65 -10.82 -2.82 6.51
C ASP A 65 -10.44 -1.42 6.98
N ASN A 66 -9.25 -0.99 6.58
CA ASN A 66 -8.72 0.31 6.94
C ASN A 66 -7.93 0.89 5.77
N ILE A 67 -8.01 2.20 5.62
CA ILE A 67 -7.21 2.97 4.67
C ILE A 67 -5.94 3.42 5.38
N LEU A 68 -4.80 3.21 4.76
CA LEU A 68 -3.49 3.61 5.29
C LEU A 68 -2.97 4.82 4.52
N ILE A 69 -2.78 5.94 5.19
CA ILE A 69 -1.97 7.05 4.66
C ILE A 69 -0.53 6.83 5.11
N ASP A 70 0.37 6.68 4.15
CA ASP A 70 1.81 6.50 4.39
C ASP A 70 2.55 7.82 4.15
N ILE A 71 3.18 8.34 5.21
CA ILE A 71 3.95 9.59 5.21
C ILE A 71 5.42 9.22 5.41
N ASP A 72 6.08 8.96 4.29
CA ASP A 72 7.49 8.58 4.27
C ASP A 72 8.41 9.79 4.42
N ARG A 73 9.47 9.64 5.23
CA ARG A 73 10.50 10.67 5.39
C ARG A 73 11.23 10.98 4.07
N LYS A 74 11.52 9.96 3.27
CA LYS A 74 12.35 10.10 2.05
C LYS A 74 13.65 10.86 2.36
N ASP A 75 13.89 11.97 1.64
CA ASP A 75 15.05 12.84 1.82
C ASP A 75 14.75 14.06 2.72
N ASN A 76 13.59 14.10 3.35
CA ASN A 76 13.17 15.21 4.21
C ASN A 76 13.76 15.08 5.63
N SER A 77 13.72 16.18 6.41
CA SER A 77 14.02 16.11 7.84
C SER A 77 12.90 15.43 8.63
N ASP A 78 13.25 14.99 9.84
CA ASP A 78 12.29 14.36 10.75
C ASP A 78 11.20 15.34 11.18
N GLU A 79 11.55 16.61 11.41
CA GLU A 79 10.63 17.70 11.76
C GLU A 79 9.68 18.02 10.61
N TYR A 80 10.17 18.01 9.38
CA TYR A 80 9.34 18.21 8.19
C TYR A 80 8.32 17.07 8.05
N THR A 81 8.75 15.83 8.25
CA THR A 81 7.88 14.65 8.18
C THR A 81 6.80 14.67 9.29
N LEU A 82 7.18 15.11 10.50
CA LEU A 82 6.22 15.32 11.59
C LEU A 82 5.24 16.46 11.27
N LYS A 83 5.68 17.52 10.61
CA LYS A 83 4.81 18.59 10.13
C LYS A 83 3.83 18.08 9.06
N GLN A 84 4.27 17.20 8.15
CA GLN A 84 3.35 16.57 7.18
C GLN A 84 2.28 15.73 7.85
N LEU A 85 2.63 14.93 8.89
CA LEU A 85 1.64 14.22 9.71
C LEU A 85 0.57 15.18 10.25
N ARG A 86 1.00 16.28 10.87
CA ARG A 86 0.10 17.28 11.47
C ARG A 86 -0.79 17.95 10.44
N ASN A 87 -0.23 18.33 9.29
CA ASN A 87 -1.00 18.91 8.19
C ASN A 87 -2.04 17.93 7.65
N THR A 88 -1.70 16.65 7.53
CA THR A 88 -2.65 15.61 7.10
C THR A 88 -3.78 15.41 8.11
N LEU A 89 -3.47 15.44 9.42
CA LEU A 89 -4.50 15.38 10.47
C LEU A 89 -5.41 16.60 10.45
N LEU A 90 -4.86 17.79 10.26
CA LEU A 90 -5.67 19.01 10.11
C LEU A 90 -6.55 18.95 8.86
N HIS A 91 -6.05 18.41 7.76
CA HIS A 91 -6.83 18.22 6.55
C HIS A 91 -7.97 17.22 6.77
N LEU A 92 -7.73 16.09 7.44
CA LEU A 92 -8.78 15.14 7.82
C LEU A 92 -9.87 15.81 8.68
N ASN A 93 -9.49 16.67 9.62
CA ASN A 93 -10.45 17.45 10.41
C ASN A 93 -11.27 18.43 9.54
N THR A 94 -10.67 19.04 8.49
CA THR A 94 -11.45 19.88 7.56
C THR A 94 -12.40 19.07 6.67
N LEU A 95 -12.16 17.77 6.53
CA LEU A 95 -13.05 16.82 5.86
C LEU A 95 -14.07 16.19 6.83
N GLU A 96 -14.16 16.72 8.06
CA GLU A 96 -15.08 16.27 9.11
C GLU A 96 -14.90 14.81 9.55
N VAL A 97 -13.71 14.23 9.29
CA VAL A 97 -13.38 12.87 9.76
C VAL A 97 -13.17 12.89 11.27
N LEU A 98 -13.93 12.07 11.97
CA LEU A 98 -13.94 12.01 13.43
C LEU A 98 -12.64 11.41 14.01
N ASP A 99 -12.25 11.86 15.18
CA ASP A 99 -11.03 11.40 15.88
C ASP A 99 -11.05 9.88 16.16
N GLU A 100 -12.21 9.32 16.48
CA GLU A 100 -12.41 7.88 16.69
C GLU A 100 -12.26 7.02 15.42
N SER A 101 -12.29 7.66 14.25
CA SER A 101 -12.09 7.02 12.97
C SER A 101 -10.60 6.84 12.62
N ILE A 102 -9.69 7.43 13.41
CA ILE A 102 -8.29 7.61 13.07
C ILE A 102 -7.39 6.96 14.13
N GLN A 103 -6.34 6.26 13.65
CA GLN A 103 -5.22 5.82 14.50
C GLN A 103 -3.91 6.23 13.87
N CYS A 104 -3.09 6.97 14.61
CA CYS A 104 -1.74 7.36 14.21
C CYS A 104 -0.69 6.34 14.66
N TYR A 105 0.38 6.22 13.88
CA TYR A 105 1.55 5.42 14.20
C TYR A 105 2.82 6.14 13.78
N PHE A 106 3.87 6.02 14.58
CA PHE A 106 5.24 6.24 14.13
C PHE A 106 5.76 4.94 13.51
N SER A 107 6.32 4.99 12.32
CA SER A 107 6.75 3.79 11.58
C SER A 107 8.24 3.45 11.74
N GLY A 108 8.97 4.20 12.57
CA GLY A 108 10.41 4.08 12.75
C GLY A 108 11.22 5.01 11.83
N THR A 109 10.63 5.55 10.76
CA THR A 109 11.25 6.54 9.86
C THR A 109 10.27 7.62 9.45
N GLY A 110 8.99 7.33 9.42
CA GLY A 110 7.91 8.22 9.03
C GLY A 110 6.68 7.93 9.86
N TYR A 111 5.50 8.23 9.32
CA TYR A 111 4.24 8.09 10.03
C TYR A 111 3.20 7.38 9.19
N HIS A 112 2.31 6.65 9.85
CA HIS A 112 1.12 6.08 9.23
C HIS A 112 -0.11 6.67 9.91
N ILE A 113 -1.11 7.05 9.12
CA ILE A 113 -2.46 7.32 9.61
C ILE A 113 -3.34 6.19 9.08
N VAL A 114 -4.03 5.51 9.96
CA VAL A 114 -4.98 4.45 9.64
C VAL A 114 -6.38 5.00 9.88
N ILE A 115 -7.24 4.95 8.86
CA ILE A 115 -8.62 5.41 8.90
C ILE A 115 -9.50 4.19 8.67
N THR A 116 -10.55 3.99 9.46
CA THR A 116 -11.48 2.88 9.24
C THR A 116 -12.17 3.00 7.88
N ASN A 117 -12.38 1.88 7.18
CA ASN A 117 -13.16 1.89 5.94
C ASN A 117 -14.63 2.31 6.13
N LYS A 118 -15.14 2.35 7.36
CA LYS A 118 -16.47 2.89 7.63
C LYS A 118 -16.62 4.35 7.17
N VAL A 119 -15.54 5.14 7.23
CA VAL A 119 -15.49 6.53 6.74
C VAL A 119 -15.75 6.62 5.23
N PHE A 120 -15.21 5.70 4.46
CA PHE A 120 -15.28 5.69 2.99
C PHE A 120 -16.35 4.74 2.45
N ASN A 121 -16.66 3.67 3.14
CA ASN A 121 -17.56 2.61 2.70
C ASN A 121 -17.15 1.94 1.36
N PHE A 122 -15.85 1.81 1.09
CA PHE A 122 -15.38 1.07 -0.09
C PHE A 122 -15.91 -0.35 -0.11
N GLN A 123 -16.53 -0.72 -1.22
CA GLN A 123 -17.08 -2.05 -1.41
C GLN A 123 -16.05 -3.02 -2.02
N ALA A 124 -16.15 -4.30 -1.63
CA ALA A 124 -15.24 -5.32 -2.14
C ALA A 124 -15.41 -5.53 -3.66
N SER A 125 -14.31 -5.36 -4.41
CA SER A 125 -14.29 -5.56 -5.86
C SER A 125 -12.90 -5.93 -6.37
N ASP A 126 -12.79 -6.31 -7.62
CA ASP A 126 -11.51 -6.53 -8.33
C ASP A 126 -10.83 -5.21 -8.70
N SER A 127 -11.62 -4.13 -8.82
CA SER A 127 -11.17 -2.76 -9.11
C SER A 127 -10.84 -1.94 -7.86
N LEU A 128 -11.12 -2.46 -6.65
CA LEU A 128 -10.91 -1.74 -5.39
C LEU A 128 -9.53 -1.09 -5.26
N PRO A 129 -8.41 -1.75 -5.60
CA PRO A 129 -7.09 -1.13 -5.51
C PRO A 129 -6.95 0.15 -6.34
N TYR A 130 -7.61 0.19 -7.49
CA TYR A 130 -7.63 1.37 -8.33
C TYR A 130 -8.49 2.48 -7.71
N GLN A 131 -9.69 2.14 -7.24
CA GLN A 131 -10.61 3.09 -6.61
C GLN A 131 -9.97 3.75 -5.40
N VAL A 132 -9.40 2.96 -4.48
CA VAL A 132 -8.71 3.47 -3.29
C VAL A 132 -7.55 4.38 -3.69
N LYS A 133 -6.68 3.93 -4.61
CA LYS A 133 -5.54 4.73 -5.06
C LYS A 133 -5.98 6.07 -5.63
N GLN A 134 -6.98 6.07 -6.51
CA GLN A 134 -7.46 7.28 -7.17
C GLN A 134 -8.12 8.24 -6.16
N THR A 135 -8.98 7.72 -5.29
CA THR A 135 -9.63 8.52 -4.23
C THR A 135 -8.59 9.16 -3.31
N MET A 136 -7.64 8.38 -2.82
CA MET A 136 -6.62 8.90 -1.91
C MET A 136 -5.68 9.90 -2.59
N SER A 137 -5.33 9.69 -3.86
CA SER A 137 -4.51 10.66 -4.62
C SER A 137 -5.26 11.95 -4.95
N ASN A 138 -6.60 11.93 -5.00
CA ASN A 138 -7.41 13.13 -5.19
C ASN A 138 -7.60 13.91 -3.87
N LEU A 139 -7.67 13.22 -2.75
CA LEU A 139 -7.88 13.84 -1.43
C LEU A 139 -6.58 14.36 -0.81
N PHE A 140 -5.43 13.74 -1.10
CA PHE A 140 -4.15 14.05 -0.45
C PHE A 140 -3.04 14.18 -1.49
N GLU A 141 -2.34 15.32 -1.48
CA GLU A 141 -1.29 15.63 -2.47
C GLU A 141 0.04 14.92 -2.17
N ASP A 142 0.46 14.86 -0.91
CA ASP A 142 1.81 14.45 -0.49
C ASP A 142 1.89 13.04 0.13
N ILE A 143 1.05 12.10 -0.32
CA ILE A 143 1.06 10.73 0.19
C ILE A 143 1.76 9.75 -0.76
N ASP A 144 2.30 8.66 -0.21
CA ASP A 144 2.76 7.56 -1.05
C ASP A 144 1.60 6.65 -1.48
N SER A 145 1.00 6.97 -2.63
CA SER A 145 -0.10 6.18 -3.20
C SER A 145 0.34 4.81 -3.75
N SER A 146 1.64 4.49 -3.75
CA SER A 146 2.15 3.19 -4.20
C SER A 146 1.71 2.05 -3.28
N ILE A 147 1.42 2.35 -2.01
CA ILE A 147 0.90 1.38 -1.04
C ILE A 147 -0.43 0.77 -1.48
N TYR A 148 -1.24 1.48 -2.30
CA TYR A 148 -2.54 1.00 -2.79
C TYR A 148 -2.46 0.13 -4.04
N MET A 149 -1.26 -0.29 -4.46
CA MET A 149 -1.13 -1.30 -5.49
C MET A 149 -1.79 -2.62 -5.06
N ARG A 150 -2.16 -3.47 -6.04
CA ARG A 150 -2.85 -4.76 -5.80
C ARG A 150 -2.16 -5.67 -4.76
N SER A 151 -0.87 -5.48 -4.57
CA SER A 151 -0.04 -6.25 -3.65
C SER A 151 0.59 -5.39 -2.55
N GLY A 152 -0.01 -4.24 -2.23
CA GLY A 152 0.49 -3.38 -1.15
C GLY A 152 0.52 -4.11 0.19
N ILE A 153 1.63 -3.97 0.90
CA ILE A 153 1.80 -4.46 2.27
C ILE A 153 2.40 -3.36 3.13
N TYR A 154 2.09 -3.39 4.39
CA TYR A 154 2.67 -2.48 5.37
C TYR A 154 3.03 -3.21 6.66
N ARG A 155 3.93 -2.64 7.43
CA ARG A 155 4.41 -3.24 8.66
C ARG A 155 3.38 -3.14 9.77
N VAL A 156 3.19 -4.25 10.49
CA VAL A 156 2.31 -4.37 11.65
C VAL A 156 2.93 -3.61 12.84
N SER A 157 2.09 -3.03 13.72
CA SER A 157 2.54 -2.38 14.95
C SER A 157 3.29 -3.34 15.88
N HIS A 158 4.09 -2.79 16.78
CA HIS A 158 4.94 -3.51 17.75
C HIS A 158 6.04 -4.37 17.10
N THR A 159 6.37 -4.10 15.83
CA THR A 159 7.49 -4.74 15.14
C THR A 159 8.53 -3.71 14.71
N LYS A 160 9.79 -4.12 14.63
CA LYS A 160 10.94 -3.25 14.37
C LYS A 160 11.07 -2.88 12.89
N ASN A 161 11.53 -1.68 12.65
CA ASN A 161 12.03 -1.24 11.36
C ASN A 161 13.45 -1.79 11.16
N GLN A 162 13.69 -2.51 10.06
CA GLN A 162 15.00 -3.12 9.77
C GLN A 162 16.13 -2.09 9.61
N LYS A 163 15.82 -0.86 9.22
CA LYS A 163 16.82 0.20 8.99
C LYS A 163 17.21 0.91 10.27
N THR A 164 16.24 1.20 11.15
CA THR A 164 16.43 2.04 12.33
C THR A 164 16.44 1.26 13.64
N ASN A 165 16.00 0.00 13.62
CA ASN A 165 15.76 -0.83 14.79
C ASN A 165 14.71 -0.28 15.77
N LEU A 166 13.94 0.75 15.35
CA LEU A 166 12.85 1.32 16.13
C LEU A 166 11.54 0.54 15.88
N TYR A 167 10.72 0.45 16.91
CA TYR A 167 9.41 -0.18 16.78
C TYR A 167 8.42 0.72 16.05
N LYS A 168 7.52 0.11 15.27
CA LYS A 168 6.30 0.80 14.87
C LYS A 168 5.37 0.87 16.08
N ILE A 169 5.11 2.06 16.59
CA ILE A 169 4.30 2.28 17.78
C ILE A 169 3.04 3.09 17.48
N PRO A 170 1.91 2.79 18.14
CA PRO A 170 0.74 3.64 18.09
C PRO A 170 0.99 4.95 18.83
N LEU A 171 0.37 6.04 18.34
CA LEU A 171 0.38 7.35 18.96
C LEU A 171 -1.07 7.79 19.21
N THR A 172 -1.33 8.41 20.35
CA THR A 172 -2.58 9.18 20.53
C THR A 172 -2.56 10.39 19.60
N LEU A 173 -3.71 10.93 19.24
CA LEU A 173 -3.78 12.20 18.49
C LEU A 173 -3.08 13.32 19.23
N LYS A 174 -3.20 13.38 20.58
CA LYS A 174 -2.48 14.34 21.42
C LYS A 174 -0.95 14.22 21.26
N GLU A 175 -0.39 13.00 21.25
CA GLU A 175 1.05 12.79 21.04
C GLU A 175 1.46 13.19 19.62
N ALA A 176 0.70 12.77 18.59
CA ALA A 176 0.96 13.10 17.20
C ALA A 176 0.97 14.62 16.95
N LEU A 177 0.05 15.36 17.59
CA LEU A 177 -0.08 16.80 17.41
C LEU A 177 0.94 17.61 18.24
N ASN A 178 1.33 17.15 19.43
CA ASN A 178 2.05 18.01 20.39
C ASN A 178 3.46 17.54 20.70
N TYR A 179 3.82 16.26 20.53
CA TYR A 179 5.16 15.77 20.88
C TYR A 179 6.17 16.17 19.82
N THR A 180 7.39 16.42 20.25
CA THR A 180 8.55 16.59 19.35
C THR A 180 8.92 15.26 18.70
N TYR A 181 9.62 15.31 17.57
CA TYR A 181 10.17 14.09 16.96
C TYR A 181 11.00 13.29 17.97
N GLN A 182 11.86 13.95 18.76
CA GLN A 182 12.72 13.28 19.72
C GLN A 182 11.93 12.51 20.80
N GLN A 183 10.82 13.07 21.29
CA GLN A 183 9.95 12.39 22.25
C GLN A 183 9.32 11.14 21.63
N ILE A 184 8.82 11.24 20.40
CA ILE A 184 8.23 10.10 19.67
C ILE A 184 9.30 9.04 19.37
N HIS A 185 10.49 9.46 18.95
CA HIS A 185 11.62 8.58 18.67
C HIS A 185 12.04 7.80 19.92
N ASP A 186 12.12 8.46 21.07
CA ASP A 186 12.51 7.81 22.32
C ASP A 186 11.47 6.78 22.77
N MET A 187 10.18 7.07 22.59
CA MET A 187 9.10 6.12 22.84
C MET A 187 9.18 4.88 21.93
N ALA A 188 9.69 5.02 20.70
CA ALA A 188 9.78 3.94 19.72
C ALA A 188 10.96 2.96 19.95
N LYS A 189 11.80 3.19 20.97
CA LYS A 189 12.86 2.24 21.39
C LYS A 189 12.28 0.95 21.94
N ASP A 190 11.04 1.01 22.48
CA ASP A 190 10.31 -0.11 23.04
C ASP A 190 8.91 -0.27 22.38
N PRO A 191 8.33 -1.48 22.37
CA PRO A 191 6.97 -1.68 21.90
C PRO A 191 5.98 -1.13 22.93
N ARG A 192 4.83 -0.62 22.46
CA ARG A 192 3.78 -0.06 23.33
C ARG A 192 2.58 -1.02 23.44
N PHE A 193 2.78 -2.20 24.00
CA PHE A 193 1.72 -3.21 24.15
C PHE A 193 0.60 -2.78 25.13
N GLU A 194 0.91 -1.89 26.06
CA GLU A 194 -0.07 -1.30 26.98
C GLU A 194 -1.02 -0.32 26.30
N TYR A 195 -0.71 0.13 25.08
CA TYR A 195 -1.61 0.99 24.31
C TYR A 195 -2.81 0.15 23.85
N PRO A 196 -4.03 0.49 24.30
CA PRO A 196 -5.20 -0.31 23.99
C PRO A 196 -5.43 -0.33 22.47
N TYR A 197 -5.84 -1.48 21.97
CA TYR A 197 -6.34 -1.57 20.60
C TYR A 197 -7.62 -0.73 20.51
N VAL A 198 -7.58 0.32 19.71
CA VAL A 198 -8.75 1.16 19.48
C VAL A 198 -9.58 0.55 18.36
N LEU A 199 -10.82 0.22 18.67
CA LEU A 199 -11.78 -0.15 17.63
C LEU A 199 -12.20 1.16 16.93
N LEU A 200 -11.71 1.35 15.73
CA LEU A 200 -12.05 2.53 14.94
C LEU A 200 -13.51 2.48 14.50
N ASP A 201 -14.20 3.60 14.58
CA ASP A 201 -15.57 3.77 14.10
C ASP A 201 -15.66 4.92 13.10
N GLY A 202 -16.79 5.06 12.39
CA GLY A 202 -17.00 6.09 11.38
C GLY A 202 -18.37 5.93 10.74
N ASP A 203 -18.86 6.95 10.06
CA ASP A 203 -20.24 7.04 9.56
C ASP A 203 -20.33 7.52 8.10
N ASN A 204 -19.50 6.95 7.22
CA ASN A 204 -19.50 7.21 5.77
C ASN A 204 -19.22 8.67 5.37
N GLU A 205 -18.52 9.44 6.19
CA GLU A 205 -18.28 10.89 6.00
C GLU A 205 -17.65 11.20 4.63
N LEU A 206 -16.84 10.29 4.10
CA LEU A 206 -16.15 10.47 2.83
C LEU A 206 -16.64 9.55 1.70
N GLU A 207 -17.80 8.89 1.83
CA GLU A 207 -18.34 8.02 0.78
C GLU A 207 -18.51 8.76 -0.56
N GLY A 208 -18.95 10.01 -0.53
CA GLY A 208 -19.13 10.86 -1.70
C GLY A 208 -17.85 11.19 -2.47
N TYR A 209 -16.68 10.97 -1.90
CA TYR A 209 -15.38 11.20 -2.55
C TYR A 209 -14.84 9.98 -3.29
N ILE A 210 -15.51 8.82 -3.21
CA ILE A 210 -15.03 7.60 -3.88
C ILE A 210 -14.99 7.79 -5.39
N CYS A 211 -13.82 7.58 -5.97
CA CYS A 211 -13.65 7.56 -7.41
C CYS A 211 -14.17 6.25 -8.00
N LEU A 212 -15.32 6.28 -8.63
CA LEU A 212 -15.95 5.12 -9.27
C LEU A 212 -15.47 4.91 -10.71
N ASP A 213 -14.80 5.89 -11.32
CA ASP A 213 -14.28 5.80 -12.69
C ASP A 213 -13.10 4.83 -12.74
N VAL A 214 -13.40 3.59 -12.96
CA VAL A 214 -12.41 2.56 -13.28
C VAL A 214 -12.02 2.73 -14.75
N PRO A 215 -10.74 2.98 -15.10
CA PRO A 215 -10.34 2.94 -16.49
C PRO A 215 -10.77 1.60 -17.04
N ARG A 216 -11.57 1.61 -18.10
CA ARG A 216 -11.85 0.38 -18.83
C ARG A 216 -10.51 -0.25 -19.14
N ILE A 217 -10.18 -1.36 -18.48
CA ILE A 217 -9.07 -2.21 -18.90
C ILE A 217 -9.38 -2.44 -20.36
N ARG A 218 -8.60 -1.83 -21.25
CA ARG A 218 -8.71 -2.15 -22.67
C ARG A 218 -8.57 -3.66 -22.72
N GLN A 219 -9.71 -4.36 -22.89
CA GLN A 219 -9.66 -5.75 -23.29
C GLN A 219 -8.68 -5.73 -24.45
N GLN A 220 -7.60 -6.50 -24.31
CA GLN A 220 -6.63 -6.62 -25.40
C GLN A 220 -7.47 -6.94 -26.62
N SER A 221 -7.69 -5.94 -27.46
CA SER A 221 -8.33 -6.13 -28.75
C SER A 221 -7.57 -7.28 -29.38
N LYS A 222 -8.33 -8.30 -29.84
CA LYS A 222 -7.78 -9.42 -30.60
C LYS A 222 -6.67 -8.88 -31.44
N VAL A 223 -5.46 -9.39 -31.24
CA VAL A 223 -4.24 -8.98 -31.92
C VAL A 223 -4.56 -9.02 -33.43
N SER A 224 -4.80 -7.83 -34.00
CA SER A 224 -4.79 -7.70 -35.44
C SER A 224 -3.36 -7.98 -35.87
N GLU A 225 -3.16 -8.86 -36.82
CA GLU A 225 -1.82 -9.19 -37.34
C GLU A 225 -1.02 -7.89 -37.56
N PRO A 226 0.20 -7.81 -37.07
CA PRO A 226 0.99 -6.58 -37.19
C PRO A 226 1.40 -6.40 -38.65
N THR A 227 0.64 -5.62 -39.38
CA THR A 227 0.89 -5.40 -40.80
C THR A 227 2.09 -4.47 -41.08
N LYS A 228 2.61 -3.77 -40.07
CA LYS A 228 3.85 -2.96 -40.19
C LYS A 228 4.55 -2.74 -38.86
N ILE A 229 5.85 -2.97 -38.81
CA ILE A 229 6.70 -2.57 -37.68
C ILE A 229 6.74 -1.04 -37.60
N VAL A 230 6.45 -0.48 -36.41
CA VAL A 230 6.53 0.99 -36.23
C VAL A 230 7.94 1.50 -36.54
N PRO A 231 8.08 2.63 -37.27
CA PRO A 231 9.37 3.11 -37.75
C PRO A 231 10.46 3.24 -36.67
N CYS A 232 10.11 3.67 -35.47
CA CYS A 232 11.05 3.80 -34.36
C CYS A 232 11.61 2.44 -33.89
N VAL A 233 10.80 1.38 -33.88
CA VAL A 233 11.26 0.03 -33.55
C VAL A 233 12.10 -0.54 -34.66
N GLN A 234 11.74 -0.29 -35.93
CA GLN A 234 12.50 -0.69 -37.09
C GLN A 234 13.90 -0.06 -37.11
N THR A 235 14.00 1.23 -36.77
CA THR A 235 15.28 1.94 -36.62
C THR A 235 16.14 1.33 -35.50
N MET A 236 15.54 1.03 -34.34
CA MET A 236 16.24 0.39 -33.21
C MET A 236 16.74 -1.02 -33.56
N LEU A 237 15.97 -1.78 -34.35
CA LEU A 237 16.39 -3.13 -34.81
C LEU A 237 17.53 -3.06 -35.82
N ARG A 238 17.56 -2.05 -36.70
CA ARG A 238 18.62 -1.87 -37.72
C ARG A 238 19.91 -1.33 -37.14
N ASN A 239 19.84 -0.31 -36.29
CA ASN A 239 21.00 0.46 -35.85
C ASN A 239 21.56 -0.02 -34.51
N GLY A 240 20.87 -0.93 -33.84
CA GLY A 240 21.20 -1.36 -32.47
C GLY A 240 21.00 -0.26 -31.42
N PRO A 241 21.33 -0.58 -30.17
CA PRO A 241 21.17 0.37 -29.06
C PRO A 241 22.28 1.45 -29.08
N ILE A 242 21.90 2.70 -28.89
CA ILE A 242 22.83 3.81 -28.68
C ILE A 242 23.58 3.58 -27.35
N GLN A 243 24.86 3.95 -27.30
CA GLN A 243 25.69 3.82 -26.10
C GLN A 243 25.03 4.57 -24.92
N GLY A 244 24.85 3.87 -23.79
CA GLY A 244 24.13 4.36 -22.59
C GLY A 244 22.62 4.09 -22.57
N SER A 245 21.99 3.67 -23.68
CA SER A 245 20.54 3.43 -23.75
C SER A 245 20.14 1.96 -23.98
N ARG A 246 21.09 1.01 -23.87
CA ARG A 246 20.87 -0.43 -24.19
C ARG A 246 19.67 -1.02 -23.49
N HIS A 247 19.53 -0.78 -22.19
CA HIS A 247 18.42 -1.33 -21.38
C HIS A 247 17.07 -0.82 -21.86
N ASN A 248 16.93 0.51 -22.05
CA ASN A 248 15.70 1.12 -22.53
C ASN A 248 15.32 0.70 -23.95
N THR A 249 16.30 0.54 -24.83
CA THR A 249 16.09 0.07 -26.20
C THR A 249 15.59 -1.37 -26.23
N LEU A 250 16.20 -2.26 -25.45
CA LEU A 250 15.77 -3.67 -25.34
C LEU A 250 14.38 -3.79 -24.72
N LEU A 251 14.05 -3.00 -23.68
CA LEU A 251 12.71 -2.98 -23.09
C LEU A 251 11.64 -2.52 -24.09
N ARG A 252 11.92 -1.50 -24.90
CA ARG A 252 10.98 -1.02 -25.94
C ARG A 252 10.75 -2.06 -27.02
N ILE A 253 11.80 -2.70 -27.50
CA ILE A 253 11.72 -3.78 -28.49
C ILE A 253 10.95 -4.97 -27.92
N ALA A 254 11.31 -5.45 -26.73
CA ALA A 254 10.65 -6.57 -26.07
C ALA A 254 9.16 -6.29 -25.82
N SER A 255 8.82 -5.09 -25.35
CA SER A 255 7.44 -4.68 -25.15
C SER A 255 6.64 -4.62 -26.45
N TYR A 256 7.27 -4.17 -27.54
CA TYR A 256 6.64 -4.15 -28.85
C TYR A 256 6.39 -5.57 -29.37
N LEU A 257 7.39 -6.44 -29.32
CA LEU A 257 7.30 -7.85 -29.78
C LEU A 257 6.22 -8.58 -28.98
N LYS A 258 6.24 -8.44 -27.66
CA LYS A 258 5.21 -9.03 -26.78
C LYS A 258 3.78 -8.57 -27.09
N ARG A 259 3.60 -7.27 -27.39
CA ARG A 259 2.29 -6.73 -27.79
C ARG A 259 1.79 -7.26 -29.12
N ASN A 260 2.71 -7.66 -30.00
CA ASN A 260 2.40 -8.18 -31.32
C ASN A 260 2.47 -9.72 -31.40
N GLY A 261 2.46 -10.42 -30.24
CA GLY A 261 2.32 -11.86 -30.16
C GLY A 261 3.56 -12.67 -30.60
N VAL A 262 4.73 -12.00 -30.68
CA VAL A 262 5.99 -12.73 -30.97
C VAL A 262 6.41 -13.45 -29.69
N PRO A 263 6.62 -14.80 -29.72
CA PRO A 263 7.11 -15.56 -28.57
C PRO A 263 8.48 -15.05 -28.13
N SER A 264 8.72 -15.00 -26.81
CA SER A 264 10.02 -14.64 -26.20
C SER A 264 11.02 -15.74 -26.32
#